data_d9505da6eec9d424ed53b34dfb3f324f
#
_entry.id   d9505da6eec9d424ed53b34dfb3f324f
#
_cell.length_a   1.000
_cell.length_b   1.000
_cell.length_c   1.000
_cell.angle_alpha   90.00
_cell.angle_beta   90.00
_cell.angle_gamma   90.00
#
_symmetry.space_group_name_H-M   'P 1'
#
loop_
_entity.id
_entity.type
_entity.pdbx_description
1 polymer ?
#
loop_
_entity_poly.entity_id
_entity_poly.type
_entity_poly.pdbx_seq_one_letter_code
_entity_poly.pdbx_strand_id
1 'polypeptide(L)'
;MRGISFVVNPTRQNAITRGTLSNDNFDGEMDDASYHLESIEEKELPIDPINAYNHMAIYLRWCMEHDLMSVEFIERYSEQYQAFLADIKQADLRSFIRDVLKGQLFGALFNEKGAAFAGYYYGESDSPYYPSDIDSYAVSIIGPERNYSEEIQDEAYLFIPFDEDYYQ
;
A
#
# COMPACT_ATOMS: atom_id res chain seq x y z
N MET A 1 21.04 -3.56 -7.84
CA MET A 1 19.70 -3.12 -7.52
C MET A 1 18.70 -4.07 -8.15
N ARG A 2 18.08 -4.91 -7.37
CA ARG A 2 16.97 -5.76 -7.83
C ARG A 2 15.71 -5.06 -7.36
N GLY A 3 14.91 -4.59 -8.32
CA GLY A 3 13.66 -3.90 -8.03
C GLY A 3 12.68 -4.82 -7.32
N ILE A 4 11.89 -4.25 -6.43
CA ILE A 4 10.74 -4.89 -5.81
C ILE A 4 9.86 -5.40 -6.96
N SER A 5 9.78 -6.71 -7.09
CA SER A 5 8.92 -7.32 -8.09
C SER A 5 7.54 -7.47 -7.48
N PHE A 6 6.74 -6.39 -7.53
CA PHE A 6 5.31 -6.58 -7.34
C PHE A 6 4.85 -7.54 -8.43
N VAL A 7 4.22 -8.62 -8.04
CA VAL A 7 3.61 -9.56 -8.99
C VAL A 7 2.44 -8.83 -9.65
N VAL A 8 2.74 -8.11 -10.71
CA VAL A 8 1.71 -7.55 -11.59
C VAL A 8 1.08 -8.73 -12.31
N ASN A 9 -0.20 -8.92 -12.10
CA ASN A 9 -1.00 -9.96 -12.73
C ASN A 9 -0.75 -9.95 -14.26
N PRO A 10 -0.29 -11.06 -14.89
CA PRO A 10 0.10 -11.09 -16.30
C PRO A 10 -1.04 -10.79 -17.29
N THR A 11 -2.28 -10.66 -16.80
CA THR A 11 -3.42 -10.31 -17.66
C THR A 11 -3.39 -8.84 -18.13
N ARG A 12 -2.48 -8.01 -17.61
CA ARG A 12 -2.39 -6.56 -17.92
C ARG A 12 -1.42 -6.19 -19.03
N GLN A 13 -0.62 -7.13 -19.54
CA GLN A 13 0.39 -6.81 -20.55
C GLN A 13 -0.15 -6.47 -21.95
N ASN A 14 -1.45 -6.57 -22.20
CA ASN A 14 -2.02 -6.39 -23.53
C ASN A 14 -2.76 -5.05 -23.78
N ALA A 15 -2.72 -4.10 -22.86
CA ALA A 15 -3.48 -2.85 -22.97
C ALA A 15 -2.65 -1.60 -23.37
N ILE A 16 -1.35 -1.74 -23.67
CA ILE A 16 -0.52 -0.60 -24.07
C ILE A 16 -0.33 -0.60 -25.59
N THR A 17 -1.35 -0.21 -26.32
CA THR A 17 -1.21 0.25 -27.71
C THR A 17 -2.18 1.39 -27.98
N ARG A 18 -1.59 2.59 -28.16
CA ARG A 18 -2.13 3.83 -28.75
C ARG A 18 -2.99 4.73 -27.85
N GLY A 19 -2.35 5.81 -27.41
CA GLY A 19 -2.75 7.20 -27.39
C GLY A 19 -4.22 7.56 -27.60
N THR A 20 -4.98 7.40 -26.55
CA THR A 20 -6.11 8.22 -26.13
C THR A 20 -6.17 8.07 -24.62
N LEU A 21 -6.27 9.18 -23.89
CA LEU A 21 -6.65 9.17 -22.48
C LEU A 21 -8.07 8.57 -22.44
N SER A 22 -8.17 7.25 -22.42
CA SER A 22 -9.42 6.58 -22.13
C SER A 22 -9.64 6.75 -20.63
N ASN A 23 -10.80 7.27 -20.27
CA ASN A 23 -11.34 7.26 -18.89
C ASN A 23 -11.67 5.82 -18.45
N ASP A 24 -10.76 4.89 -18.62
CA ASP A 24 -10.88 3.58 -18.04
C ASP A 24 -10.47 3.74 -16.56
N ASN A 25 -11.50 3.96 -15.74
CA ASN A 25 -11.36 3.91 -14.30
C ASN A 25 -10.63 2.62 -13.96
N PHE A 26 -9.49 2.74 -13.28
CA PHE A 26 -8.74 1.61 -12.80
C PHE A 26 -9.50 0.94 -11.65
N ASP A 27 -10.40 0.02 -11.98
CA ASP A 27 -11.18 -0.76 -11.01
C ASP A 27 -10.47 -2.03 -10.53
N GLY A 28 -9.27 -2.29 -11.04
CA GLY A 28 -8.53 -3.50 -10.77
C GLY A 28 -7.88 -3.54 -9.39
N GLU A 29 -7.44 -4.73 -9.00
CA GLU A 29 -6.62 -4.96 -7.83
C GLU A 29 -5.30 -4.20 -7.96
N MET A 30 -4.97 -3.41 -6.95
CA MET A 30 -3.72 -2.65 -6.86
C MET A 30 -2.68 -3.41 -6.07
N ASP A 31 -3.07 -4.03 -4.97
CA ASP A 31 -2.18 -4.70 -4.05
C ASP A 31 -2.91 -5.77 -3.25
N ASP A 32 -2.16 -6.80 -2.85
CA ASP A 32 -2.62 -7.92 -2.03
C ASP A 32 -1.53 -8.29 -1.01
N ALA A 33 -1.89 -8.30 0.26
CA ALA A 33 -0.95 -8.57 1.34
C ALA A 33 -0.48 -10.03 1.42
N SER A 34 -1.06 -10.94 0.65
CA SER A 34 -0.73 -12.39 0.71
C SER A 34 0.75 -12.67 0.47
N TYR A 35 1.37 -11.98 -0.48
CA TYR A 35 2.80 -12.11 -0.75
C TYR A 35 3.66 -11.78 0.48
N HIS A 36 3.31 -10.72 1.21
CA HIS A 36 4.05 -10.30 2.40
C HIS A 36 3.79 -11.22 3.59
N LEU A 37 2.58 -11.76 3.71
CA LEU A 37 2.26 -12.77 4.71
C LEU A 37 3.08 -14.06 4.48
N GLU A 38 3.16 -14.52 3.22
CA GLU A 38 3.99 -15.65 2.85
C GLU A 38 5.47 -15.38 3.12
N SER A 39 5.97 -14.18 2.78
CA SER A 39 7.36 -13.79 3.04
C SER A 39 7.70 -13.80 4.54
N ILE A 40 6.79 -13.28 5.39
CA ILE A 40 6.96 -13.30 6.84
C ILE A 40 7.05 -14.74 7.35
N GLU A 41 6.18 -15.63 6.88
CA GLU A 41 6.13 -17.03 7.30
C GLU A 41 7.35 -17.81 6.79
N GLU A 42 7.64 -17.75 5.49
CA GLU A 42 8.73 -18.53 4.87
C GLU A 42 10.12 -18.11 5.37
N LYS A 43 10.31 -16.83 5.64
CA LYS A 43 11.58 -16.29 6.15
C LYS A 43 11.66 -16.32 7.68
N GLU A 44 10.61 -16.81 8.36
CA GLU A 44 10.51 -16.84 9.82
C GLU A 44 10.84 -15.47 10.46
N LEU A 45 10.32 -14.37 9.87
CA LEU A 45 10.64 -13.02 10.32
C LEU A 45 10.09 -12.79 11.74
N PRO A 46 10.89 -12.20 12.66
CA PRO A 46 10.51 -11.99 14.05
C PRO A 46 9.59 -10.77 14.23
N ILE A 47 8.52 -10.68 13.44
CA ILE A 47 7.57 -9.58 13.42
C ILE A 47 6.13 -10.09 13.42
N ASP A 48 5.19 -9.25 13.86
CA ASP A 48 3.77 -9.58 13.81
C ASP A 48 3.28 -9.65 12.35
N PRO A 49 2.54 -10.70 11.94
CA PRO A 49 1.96 -10.80 10.60
C PRO A 49 1.12 -9.59 10.17
N ILE A 50 0.57 -8.81 11.11
CA ILE A 50 -0.13 -7.56 10.81
C ILE A 50 0.76 -6.54 10.07
N ASN A 51 2.07 -6.67 10.19
CA ASN A 51 3.02 -5.79 9.51
C ASN A 51 3.02 -5.97 7.99
N ALA A 52 2.49 -7.08 7.46
CA ALA A 52 2.25 -7.27 6.03
C ALA A 52 1.38 -6.16 5.42
N TYR A 53 0.58 -5.49 6.24
CA TYR A 53 -0.34 -4.42 5.83
C TYR A 53 0.23 -3.01 6.00
N ASN A 54 1.47 -2.85 6.50
CA ASN A 54 2.05 -1.55 6.84
C ASN A 54 2.04 -0.57 5.66
N HIS A 55 2.59 -0.98 4.52
CA HIS A 55 2.68 -0.15 3.32
C HIS A 55 1.30 0.24 2.78
N MET A 56 0.35 -0.70 2.77
CA MET A 56 -1.02 -0.45 2.34
C MET A 56 -1.73 0.56 3.27
N ALA A 57 -1.53 0.43 4.59
CA ALA A 57 -2.13 1.30 5.60
C ALA A 57 -1.58 2.73 5.52
N ILE A 58 -0.27 2.89 5.31
CA ILE A 58 0.36 4.21 5.13
C ILE A 58 -0.20 4.90 3.89
N TYR A 59 -0.31 4.19 2.78
CA TYR A 59 -0.87 4.74 1.55
C TYR A 59 -2.34 5.11 1.68
N LEU A 60 -3.16 4.20 2.23
CA LEU A 60 -4.59 4.43 2.43
C LEU A 60 -4.85 5.64 3.33
N ARG A 61 -4.08 5.76 4.41
CA ARG A 61 -4.14 6.93 5.29
C ARG A 61 -3.87 8.22 4.52
N TRP A 62 -2.78 8.26 3.77
CA TRP A 62 -2.44 9.44 2.99
C TRP A 62 -3.56 9.82 2.01
N CYS A 63 -4.15 8.83 1.36
CA CYS A 63 -5.29 9.06 0.47
C CYS A 63 -6.52 9.61 1.20
N MET A 64 -6.80 9.14 2.42
CA MET A 64 -7.89 9.69 3.24
C MET A 64 -7.64 11.15 3.63
N GLU A 65 -6.41 11.50 4.03
CA GLU A 65 -6.01 12.86 4.41
C GLU A 65 -6.03 13.86 3.24
N HIS A 66 -5.99 13.36 2.01
CA HIS A 66 -5.95 14.18 0.79
C HIS A 66 -7.24 14.12 -0.06
N ASP A 67 -8.34 13.65 0.54
CA ASP A 67 -9.66 13.59 -0.11
C ASP A 67 -9.65 12.78 -1.43
N LEU A 68 -8.89 11.67 -1.46
CA LEU A 68 -8.75 10.83 -2.64
C LEU A 68 -9.65 9.59 -2.64
N MET A 69 -10.48 9.41 -1.60
CA MET A 69 -11.37 8.27 -1.50
C MET A 69 -12.61 8.45 -2.39
N SER A 70 -13.15 7.33 -2.91
CA SER A 70 -14.39 7.35 -3.69
C SER A 70 -15.61 7.64 -2.80
N VAL A 71 -16.66 8.17 -3.41
CA VAL A 71 -17.94 8.39 -2.72
C VAL A 71 -18.50 7.06 -2.21
N GLU A 72 -18.41 6.02 -3.00
CA GLU A 72 -18.84 4.67 -2.66
C GLU A 72 -18.10 4.12 -1.45
N PHE A 73 -16.80 4.35 -1.35
CA PHE A 73 -16.01 3.99 -0.16
C PHE A 73 -16.50 4.74 1.07
N ILE A 74 -16.64 6.06 0.97
CA ILE A 74 -17.05 6.93 2.08
C ILE A 74 -18.46 6.57 2.58
N GLU A 75 -19.39 6.30 1.67
CA GLU A 75 -20.76 5.91 2.02
C GLU A 75 -20.80 4.51 2.66
N ARG A 76 -20.08 3.56 2.07
CA ARG A 76 -20.06 2.16 2.52
C ARG A 76 -19.47 2.00 3.90
N TYR A 77 -18.41 2.77 4.21
CA TYR A 77 -17.65 2.69 5.45
C TYR A 77 -17.75 3.97 6.27
N SER A 78 -18.90 4.67 6.20
CA SER A 78 -19.07 6.02 6.73
C SER A 78 -18.69 6.16 8.21
N GLU A 79 -19.09 5.21 9.05
CA GLU A 79 -18.77 5.24 10.49
C GLU A 79 -17.26 5.08 10.74
N GLN A 80 -16.63 4.09 10.09
CA GLN A 80 -15.19 3.86 10.19
C GLN A 80 -14.40 5.05 9.61
N TYR A 81 -14.82 5.55 8.45
CA TYR A 81 -14.16 6.67 7.80
C TYR A 81 -14.17 7.92 8.68
N GLN A 82 -15.30 8.26 9.28
CA GLN A 82 -15.39 9.39 10.21
C GLN A 82 -14.55 9.16 11.48
N ALA A 83 -14.55 7.95 12.01
CA ALA A 83 -13.73 7.61 13.16
C ALA A 83 -12.24 7.72 12.86
N PHE A 84 -11.80 7.26 11.68
CA PHE A 84 -10.41 7.39 11.25
C PHE A 84 -10.00 8.85 11.08
N LEU A 85 -10.81 9.68 10.43
CA LEU A 85 -10.50 11.11 10.26
C LEU A 85 -10.50 11.88 11.57
N ALA A 86 -11.29 11.46 12.56
CA ALA A 86 -11.31 12.11 13.87
C ALA A 86 -9.98 11.98 14.62
N ASP A 87 -9.28 10.85 14.45
CA ASP A 87 -7.94 10.62 14.98
C ASP A 87 -7.16 9.69 14.04
N ILE A 88 -6.76 10.24 12.90
CA ILE A 88 -6.10 9.47 11.85
C ILE A 88 -4.75 8.88 12.29
N LYS A 89 -4.10 9.49 13.27
CA LYS A 89 -2.83 8.99 13.81
C LYS A 89 -2.99 7.71 14.61
N GLN A 90 -4.15 7.53 15.24
CA GLN A 90 -4.49 6.34 16.04
C GLN A 90 -5.32 5.32 15.26
N ALA A 91 -5.69 5.63 14.01
CA ALA A 91 -6.51 4.76 13.19
C ALA A 91 -5.80 3.44 12.87
N ASP A 92 -6.37 2.32 13.28
CA ASP A 92 -5.84 0.99 12.94
C ASP A 92 -6.28 0.58 11.52
N LEU A 93 -5.64 1.19 10.52
CA LEU A 93 -5.91 0.90 9.12
C LEU A 93 -5.41 -0.47 8.69
N ARG A 94 -4.43 -1.05 9.39
CA ARG A 94 -3.96 -2.42 9.10
C ARG A 94 -5.04 -3.45 9.38
N SER A 95 -5.65 -3.38 10.56
CA SER A 95 -6.78 -4.26 10.89
C SER A 95 -7.99 -4.00 9.98
N PHE A 96 -8.26 -2.76 9.61
CA PHE A 96 -9.31 -2.44 8.64
C PHE A 96 -9.05 -3.09 7.27
N ILE A 97 -7.83 -2.99 6.75
CA ILE A 97 -7.46 -3.64 5.48
C ILE A 97 -7.59 -5.15 5.58
N ARG A 98 -7.07 -5.75 6.65
CA ARG A 98 -7.15 -7.21 6.87
C ARG A 98 -8.60 -7.70 6.94
N ASP A 99 -9.40 -7.09 7.81
CA ASP A 99 -10.70 -7.64 8.23
C ASP A 99 -11.83 -7.20 7.29
N VAL A 100 -11.80 -5.97 6.82
CA VAL A 100 -12.86 -5.35 6.01
C VAL A 100 -12.55 -5.42 4.52
N LEU A 101 -11.35 -5.01 4.11
CA LEU A 101 -10.92 -5.04 2.71
C LEU A 101 -10.32 -6.39 2.29
N LYS A 102 -10.25 -7.38 3.20
CA LYS A 102 -9.77 -8.74 2.94
C LYS A 102 -8.32 -8.82 2.46
N GLY A 103 -7.51 -7.91 2.91
CA GLY A 103 -6.08 -7.87 2.58
C GLY A 103 -5.75 -7.23 1.25
N GLN A 104 -6.70 -6.57 0.60
CA GLN A 104 -6.55 -6.06 -0.76
C GLN A 104 -6.84 -4.57 -0.87
N LEU A 105 -6.14 -3.90 -1.77
CA LEU A 105 -6.50 -2.56 -2.25
C LEU A 105 -6.92 -2.63 -3.72
N PHE A 106 -7.98 -1.90 -4.02
CA PHE A 106 -8.55 -1.81 -5.37
C PHE A 106 -8.62 -0.36 -5.83
N GLY A 107 -8.49 -0.12 -7.12
CA GLY A 107 -8.65 1.21 -7.70
C GLY A 107 -10.02 1.84 -7.40
N ALA A 108 -11.07 1.02 -7.32
CA ALA A 108 -12.42 1.46 -6.97
C ALA A 108 -12.57 2.07 -5.55
N LEU A 109 -11.59 1.88 -4.66
CA LEU A 109 -11.58 2.56 -3.36
C LEU A 109 -11.35 4.07 -3.47
N PHE A 110 -10.78 4.51 -4.58
CA PHE A 110 -10.35 5.88 -4.79
C PHE A 110 -11.25 6.62 -5.78
N ASN A 111 -11.35 7.93 -5.65
CA ASN A 111 -11.97 8.76 -6.67
C ASN A 111 -11.09 8.82 -7.94
N GLU A 112 -11.58 9.45 -9.01
CA GLU A 112 -10.87 9.53 -10.30
C GLU A 112 -9.43 10.05 -10.15
N LYS A 113 -9.24 11.09 -9.33
CA LYS A 113 -7.91 11.66 -9.08
C LYS A 113 -7.03 10.70 -8.29
N GLY A 114 -7.59 10.05 -7.26
CA GLY A 114 -6.89 9.05 -6.45
C GLY A 114 -6.51 7.82 -7.24
N ALA A 115 -7.40 7.32 -8.09
CA ALA A 115 -7.13 6.18 -8.97
C ALA A 115 -6.04 6.49 -10.01
N ALA A 116 -6.07 7.69 -10.62
CA ALA A 116 -5.01 8.12 -11.53
C ALA A 116 -3.65 8.26 -10.83
N PHE A 117 -3.64 8.82 -9.62
CA PHE A 117 -2.43 8.91 -8.81
C PHE A 117 -1.91 7.54 -8.40
N ALA A 118 -2.79 6.64 -7.99
CA ALA A 118 -2.42 5.28 -7.64
C ALA A 118 -1.78 4.53 -8.81
N GLY A 119 -2.35 4.64 -10.00
CA GLY A 119 -1.79 4.04 -11.20
C GLY A 119 -0.37 4.53 -11.50
N TYR A 120 -0.13 5.83 -11.32
CA TYR A 120 1.19 6.42 -11.56
C TYR A 120 2.20 6.13 -10.45
N TYR A 121 1.79 6.26 -9.18
CA TYR A 121 2.71 6.26 -8.06
C TYR A 121 2.88 4.88 -7.42
N TYR A 122 1.79 4.10 -7.33
CA TYR A 122 1.78 2.84 -6.57
C TYR A 122 2.24 1.65 -7.41
N GLY A 123 1.76 1.45 -8.63
CA GLY A 123 2.06 0.19 -9.28
C GLY A 123 1.89 0.01 -10.77
N GLU A 124 1.35 0.95 -11.54
CA GLU A 124 1.13 0.76 -12.98
C GLU A 124 2.26 1.32 -13.88
N SER A 125 3.13 2.16 -13.35
CA SER A 125 4.26 2.67 -14.11
C SER A 125 5.36 1.63 -14.25
N ASP A 126 6.19 1.75 -15.29
CA ASP A 126 7.37 0.90 -15.48
C ASP A 126 8.37 1.01 -14.32
N SER A 127 8.25 2.04 -13.51
CA SER A 127 9.06 2.31 -12.33
C SER A 127 8.18 2.96 -11.26
N PRO A 128 7.40 2.18 -10.50
CA PRO A 128 6.54 2.74 -9.47
C PRO A 128 7.38 3.37 -8.36
N TYR A 129 6.99 4.58 -7.94
CA TYR A 129 7.74 5.36 -6.94
C TYR A 129 7.48 4.89 -5.53
N TYR A 130 6.24 4.53 -5.20
CA TYR A 130 5.85 4.20 -3.83
C TYR A 130 6.65 3.06 -3.20
N PRO A 131 6.88 1.93 -3.88
CA PRO A 131 7.70 0.86 -3.31
C PRO A 131 9.12 1.30 -2.96
N SER A 132 9.73 2.12 -3.82
CA SER A 132 11.08 2.64 -3.59
C SER A 132 11.12 3.68 -2.48
N ASP A 133 10.11 4.54 -2.42
CA ASP A 133 10.03 5.61 -1.43
C ASP A 133 9.78 5.04 -0.03
N ILE A 134 8.84 4.09 0.11
CA ILE A 134 8.55 3.49 1.41
C ILE A 134 9.70 2.63 1.92
N ASP A 135 10.40 1.93 1.05
CA ASP A 135 11.58 1.16 1.44
C ASP A 135 12.72 2.08 1.90
N SER A 136 13.02 3.11 1.12
CA SER A 136 14.03 4.11 1.47
C SER A 136 13.72 4.81 2.80
N TYR A 137 12.45 5.12 3.02
CA TYR A 137 11.98 5.72 4.27
C TYR A 137 12.14 4.75 5.44
N ALA A 138 11.71 3.50 5.27
CA ALA A 138 11.87 2.46 6.27
C ALA A 138 13.33 2.27 6.69
N VAL A 139 14.24 2.17 5.73
CA VAL A 139 15.68 2.07 5.99
C VAL A 139 16.20 3.29 6.76
N SER A 140 15.72 4.49 6.44
CA SER A 140 16.16 5.72 7.12
C SER A 140 15.75 5.76 8.60
N ILE A 141 14.60 5.18 8.94
CA ILE A 141 14.07 5.14 10.32
C ILE A 141 14.66 4.00 11.12
N ILE A 142 14.69 2.81 10.54
CA ILE A 142 15.18 1.62 11.23
C ILE A 142 16.70 1.71 11.43
N GLY A 143 17.37 2.51 10.61
CA GLY A 143 18.79 2.79 10.68
C GLY A 143 19.67 1.74 9.99
N PRO A 144 20.91 2.12 9.65
CA PRO A 144 21.84 1.24 8.93
C PRO A 144 22.42 0.12 9.81
N GLU A 145 22.16 0.15 11.12
CA GLU A 145 22.73 -0.81 12.07
C GLU A 145 22.00 -2.15 12.11
N ARG A 146 20.78 -2.23 11.57
CA ARG A 146 20.18 -3.53 11.30
C ARG A 146 20.86 -4.11 10.08
N ASN A 147 21.70 -5.10 10.32
CA ASN A 147 22.16 -6.00 9.26
C ASN A 147 20.91 -6.70 8.70
N TYR A 148 20.26 -6.03 7.73
CA TYR A 148 19.29 -6.72 6.91
C TYR A 148 20.03 -7.85 6.21
N SER A 149 19.62 -9.08 6.40
CA SER A 149 20.01 -10.13 5.49
C SER A 149 19.62 -9.66 4.08
N GLU A 150 20.39 -10.03 3.06
CA GLU A 150 20.03 -9.71 1.66
C GLU A 150 18.58 -10.10 1.32
N GLU A 151 18.00 -11.02 2.10
CA GLU A 151 16.64 -11.56 1.94
C GLU A 151 15.53 -10.58 2.37
N ILE A 152 15.83 -9.57 3.20
CA ILE A 152 14.83 -8.60 3.70
C ILE A 152 15.09 -7.16 3.26
N GLN A 153 16.13 -6.90 2.46
CA GLN A 153 16.49 -5.55 2.02
C GLN A 153 15.35 -4.86 1.25
N ASP A 154 14.58 -5.62 0.48
CA ASP A 154 13.50 -5.08 -0.34
C ASP A 154 12.15 -5.01 0.42
N GLU A 155 12.11 -5.38 1.69
CA GLU A 155 10.91 -5.43 2.52
C GLU A 155 11.12 -4.75 3.89
N ALA A 156 12.01 -3.76 3.95
CA ALA A 156 12.33 -3.06 5.20
C ALA A 156 11.09 -2.41 5.85
N TYR A 157 10.09 -2.02 5.06
CA TYR A 157 8.83 -1.45 5.55
C TYR A 157 7.99 -2.43 6.39
N LEU A 158 8.23 -3.74 6.33
CA LEU A 158 7.59 -4.70 7.21
C LEU A 158 8.03 -4.53 8.68
N PHE A 159 9.20 -3.95 8.92
CA PHE A 159 9.76 -3.73 10.24
C PHE A 159 9.43 -2.36 10.83
N ILE A 160 8.68 -1.55 10.10
CA ILE A 160 8.27 -0.24 10.59
C ILE A 160 7.38 -0.40 11.84
N PRO A 161 7.75 0.20 13.00
CA PRO A 161 6.83 0.27 14.12
C PRO A 161 5.65 1.17 13.75
N PHE A 162 4.45 0.63 13.86
CA PHE A 162 3.21 1.37 13.55
C PHE A 162 2.74 2.08 14.80
N ASP A 163 3.44 3.15 15.20
CA ASP A 163 3.16 3.96 16.36
C ASP A 163 2.91 5.44 16.00
N GLU A 164 2.52 6.24 16.99
CA GLU A 164 2.15 7.64 16.81
C GLU A 164 3.27 8.52 16.23
N ASP A 165 4.52 8.22 16.56
CA ASP A 165 5.68 9.01 16.15
C ASP A 165 6.01 8.78 14.67
N TYR A 166 5.46 7.72 14.11
CA TYR A 166 5.74 7.27 12.76
C TYR A 166 5.15 8.16 11.68
N TYR A 167 4.13 8.93 12.00
CA TYR A 167 3.35 9.71 11.07
C TYR A 167 3.66 11.21 11.12
N GLN A 168 4.77 11.60 11.70
CA GLN A 168 5.27 12.96 11.66
C GLN A 168 6.25 13.13 10.50
#